data_6b91a17df90b6177b16a159d331fd1c3
#
_entry.id   6b91a17df90b6177b16a159d331fd1c3
#
_cell.length_a   1.000
_cell.length_b   1.000
_cell.length_c   1.000
_cell.angle_alpha   90.00
_cell.angle_beta   90.00
_cell.angle_gamma   90.00
#
_symmetry.space_group_name_H-M   'P 1'
#
loop_
_entity.id
_entity.type
_entity.pdbx_description
1 polymer ?
#
loop_
_entity_poly.entity_id
_entity_poly.type
_entity_poly.pdbx_seq_one_letter_code
_entity_poly.pdbx_strand_id
1 'polypeptide(L)'
;AVDAVMAKIRNNPDVEQACNLMGFNPIGSTTISNEQLFTGNDVMDVMPINVVDYPLDEHFFETFGIGTAEGSLSPEELSRRPRGADPEVIISKEVGEIYWPGESAIGKRFLYKVNEETGDTLWRRVVAVADGVRWQSMIRSACVSYRTVNDKDNHFPLRTYNVVIRLRDGIDKADFINGLLASAQSDFRVGNFYLNTVGAYDELLFKTEDSNGVHAGRMLNYVLAFFFFINLVLGTVGCFWLQTRKRVEEIGVRRSFGARRGRIVGMLVAESLTLATVAFIIGDLIYLQWALKYGLDNGADNNSMYFEVHNWVSSFPEHFIIVSAIVYAVIMLSVVAGTLIPAINASRVNVTDALRDE
;
A
#
# COMPACT_ATOMS: atom_id res chain seq x y z
N ALA A 1 28.13 -18.01 18.15
CA ALA A 1 28.54 -16.67 17.61
C ALA A 1 27.36 -15.72 17.56
N VAL A 2 26.30 -16.08 16.82
CA VAL A 2 25.08 -15.24 16.66
C VAL A 2 24.42 -14.94 18.00
N ASP A 3 24.27 -15.94 18.87
CA ASP A 3 23.65 -15.77 20.21
C ASP A 3 24.41 -14.75 21.07
N ALA A 4 25.75 -14.73 20.98
CA ALA A 4 26.55 -13.75 21.69
C ALA A 4 26.32 -12.32 21.18
N VAL A 5 26.18 -12.16 19.85
CA VAL A 5 25.85 -10.88 19.24
C VAL A 5 24.43 -10.45 19.63
N MET A 6 23.46 -11.36 19.55
CA MET A 6 22.08 -11.10 19.95
C MET A 6 21.98 -10.70 21.44
N ALA A 7 22.66 -11.43 22.32
CA ALA A 7 22.71 -11.08 23.74
C ALA A 7 23.27 -9.68 23.97
N LYS A 8 24.31 -9.28 23.22
CA LYS A 8 24.90 -7.95 23.32
C LYS A 8 23.95 -6.86 22.84
N ILE A 9 23.25 -7.10 21.74
CA ILE A 9 22.23 -6.16 21.21
C ILE A 9 21.08 -6.01 22.20
N ARG A 10 20.54 -7.11 22.70
CA ARG A 10 19.42 -7.10 23.65
C ARG A 10 19.76 -6.45 25.00
N ASN A 11 21.01 -6.53 25.42
CA ASN A 11 21.48 -5.88 26.65
C ASN A 11 21.80 -4.36 26.49
N ASN A 12 21.69 -3.83 25.29
CA ASN A 12 21.87 -2.40 25.08
C ASN A 12 20.65 -1.63 25.66
N PRO A 13 20.86 -0.61 26.52
CA PRO A 13 19.78 0.13 27.15
C PRO A 13 18.86 0.86 26.17
N ASP A 14 19.35 1.20 24.98
CA ASP A 14 18.60 1.90 23.94
C ASP A 14 17.70 0.97 23.13
N VAL A 15 17.89 -0.35 23.27
CA VAL A 15 17.13 -1.37 22.58
C VAL A 15 15.91 -1.77 23.40
N GLU A 16 14.73 -1.73 22.79
CA GLU A 16 13.49 -2.25 23.36
C GLU A 16 13.39 -3.76 23.11
N GLN A 17 13.53 -4.16 21.84
CA GLN A 17 13.49 -5.54 21.40
C GLN A 17 14.40 -5.78 20.18
N ALA A 18 14.82 -7.04 20.01
CA ALA A 18 15.57 -7.44 18.83
C ALA A 18 15.28 -8.91 18.47
N CYS A 19 15.06 -9.17 17.18
CA CYS A 19 14.86 -10.51 16.66
C CYS A 19 15.87 -10.86 15.56
N ASN A 20 16.18 -12.15 15.46
CA ASN A 20 17.03 -12.71 14.41
C ASN A 20 16.18 -13.39 13.36
N LEU A 21 16.30 -12.97 12.12
CA LEU A 21 15.55 -13.51 10.99
C LEU A 21 16.25 -14.70 10.31
N MET A 22 17.32 -15.24 10.92
CA MET A 22 18.01 -16.47 10.47
C MET A 22 18.32 -16.51 8.97
N GLY A 23 18.77 -15.39 8.41
CA GLY A 23 19.08 -15.25 6.99
C GLY A 23 17.91 -14.87 6.09
N PHE A 24 16.69 -14.79 6.61
CA PHE A 24 15.55 -14.25 5.88
C PHE A 24 15.59 -12.72 5.85
N ASN A 25 14.97 -12.15 4.84
CA ASN A 25 14.88 -10.70 4.74
C ASN A 25 13.80 -10.14 5.67
N PRO A 26 14.00 -8.94 6.21
CA PRO A 26 12.97 -8.27 7.00
C PRO A 26 11.70 -8.04 6.19
N ILE A 27 10.58 -7.89 6.88
CA ILE A 27 9.31 -7.43 6.29
C ILE A 27 9.60 -6.13 5.52
N GLY A 28 9.08 -6.01 4.29
CA GLY A 28 9.35 -4.86 3.44
C GLY A 28 10.56 -4.98 2.51
N SER A 29 11.28 -6.09 2.54
CA SER A 29 12.37 -6.36 1.60
C SER A 29 11.84 -6.85 0.24
N THR A 30 12.65 -6.70 -0.82
CA THR A 30 12.30 -7.15 -2.18
C THR A 30 12.36 -8.66 -2.36
N THR A 31 13.17 -9.34 -1.56
CA THR A 31 13.37 -10.79 -1.70
C THR A 31 12.55 -11.53 -0.66
N ILE A 32 11.62 -12.34 -1.10
CA ILE A 32 10.69 -13.07 -0.26
C ILE A 32 10.86 -14.55 -0.50
N SER A 33 10.84 -15.33 0.56
CA SER A 33 10.72 -16.79 0.45
C SER A 33 9.25 -17.14 0.29
N ASN A 34 8.90 -17.66 -0.86
CA ASN A 34 7.53 -18.05 -1.17
C ASN A 34 7.36 -19.54 -0.96
N GLU A 35 6.31 -19.90 -0.27
CA GLU A 35 5.84 -21.26 -0.19
C GLU A 35 4.39 -21.34 -0.67
N GLN A 36 4.04 -22.46 -1.28
CA GLN A 36 2.67 -22.72 -1.67
C GLN A 36 1.98 -23.52 -0.56
N LEU A 37 0.83 -23.04 -0.14
CA LEU A 37 -0.01 -23.76 0.81
C LEU A 37 -1.21 -24.38 0.09
N PHE A 38 -1.58 -25.57 0.49
CA PHE A 38 -2.71 -26.30 -0.07
C PHE A 38 -3.67 -26.69 1.05
N THR A 39 -4.97 -26.58 0.79
CA THR A 39 -5.99 -27.08 1.71
C THR A 39 -6.63 -28.35 1.14
N GLY A 40 -7.04 -29.27 2.01
CA GLY A 40 -7.75 -30.48 1.62
C GLY A 40 -6.86 -31.73 1.52
N ASN A 41 -7.50 -32.85 1.23
CA ASN A 41 -6.85 -34.17 1.11
C ASN A 41 -6.37 -34.45 -0.33
N ASP A 42 -6.74 -33.61 -1.28
CA ASP A 42 -6.36 -33.76 -2.68
C ASP A 42 -5.73 -32.48 -3.16
N VAL A 43 -4.50 -32.55 -3.66
CA VAL A 43 -3.69 -31.44 -4.18
C VAL A 43 -4.34 -30.79 -5.40
N MET A 44 -5.25 -31.48 -6.05
CA MET A 44 -5.93 -31.05 -7.29
C MET A 44 -7.16 -30.16 -7.02
N ASP A 45 -7.73 -30.20 -5.83
CA ASP A 45 -9.02 -29.54 -5.56
C ASP A 45 -8.92 -28.12 -5.01
N VAL A 46 -7.72 -27.66 -4.62
CA VAL A 46 -7.55 -26.35 -4.02
C VAL A 46 -6.43 -25.58 -4.73
N MET A 47 -6.75 -24.38 -5.18
CA MET A 47 -5.74 -23.47 -5.71
C MET A 47 -4.71 -23.14 -4.63
N PRO A 48 -3.41 -23.39 -4.87
CA PRO A 48 -2.38 -23.03 -3.93
C PRO A 48 -2.27 -21.51 -3.86
N ILE A 49 -2.13 -20.98 -2.64
CA ILE A 49 -1.76 -19.59 -2.44
C ILE A 49 -0.28 -19.49 -2.13
N ASN A 50 0.35 -18.46 -2.67
CA ASN A 50 1.71 -18.13 -2.28
C ASN A 50 1.69 -17.43 -0.92
N VAL A 51 2.49 -17.97 0.00
CA VAL A 51 2.58 -17.48 1.37
C VAL A 51 4.03 -17.13 1.66
N VAL A 52 4.23 -16.03 2.35
CA VAL A 52 5.54 -15.68 2.89
C VAL A 52 5.78 -16.53 4.14
N ASP A 53 6.80 -17.37 4.14
CA ASP A 53 7.13 -18.23 5.28
C ASP A 53 8.27 -17.62 6.10
N TYR A 54 7.97 -17.26 7.34
CA TYR A 54 8.94 -16.69 8.27
C TYR A 54 9.34 -17.68 9.36
N PRO A 55 10.64 -17.86 9.56
CA PRO A 55 11.13 -18.53 10.77
C PRO A 55 10.90 -17.61 11.97
N LEU A 56 10.30 -18.15 13.02
CA LEU A 56 10.07 -17.42 14.26
C LEU A 56 11.29 -17.42 15.15
N ASP A 57 11.81 -16.23 15.42
CA ASP A 57 12.55 -15.95 16.66
C ASP A 57 11.52 -15.68 17.78
N GLU A 58 11.85 -15.99 19.02
CA GLU A 58 10.95 -15.80 20.16
C GLU A 58 10.43 -14.37 20.33
N HIS A 59 11.21 -13.36 19.90
CA HIS A 59 10.87 -11.93 19.98
C HIS A 59 10.36 -11.33 18.67
N PHE A 60 10.05 -12.15 17.67
CA PHE A 60 9.66 -11.66 16.33
C PHE A 60 8.42 -10.77 16.38
N PHE A 61 7.34 -11.24 17.03
CA PHE A 61 6.08 -10.50 17.07
C PHE A 61 6.20 -9.20 17.87
N GLU A 62 6.93 -9.23 18.99
CA GLU A 62 7.18 -8.03 19.80
C GLU A 62 8.00 -7.00 19.01
N THR A 63 9.05 -7.45 18.31
CA THR A 63 9.92 -6.56 17.52
C THR A 63 9.14 -5.86 16.41
N PHE A 64 8.26 -6.57 15.70
CA PHE A 64 7.46 -6.00 14.62
C PHE A 64 6.12 -5.41 15.08
N GLY A 65 5.74 -5.61 16.32
CA GLY A 65 4.45 -5.15 16.85
C GLY A 65 3.26 -5.89 16.26
N ILE A 66 3.41 -7.19 15.97
CA ILE A 66 2.36 -8.03 15.40
C ILE A 66 1.48 -8.57 16.53
N GLY A 67 0.18 -8.29 16.46
CA GLY A 67 -0.81 -8.82 17.40
C GLY A 67 -1.26 -10.23 17.05
N THR A 68 -1.95 -10.87 17.98
CA THR A 68 -2.60 -12.17 17.80
C THR A 68 -4.10 -11.95 17.67
N ALA A 69 -4.68 -12.34 16.54
CA ALA A 69 -6.11 -12.20 16.26
C ALA A 69 -6.95 -13.34 16.88
N GLU A 70 -6.42 -14.57 16.84
CA GLU A 70 -7.08 -15.74 17.44
C GLU A 70 -6.04 -16.66 18.09
N GLY A 71 -6.43 -17.31 19.18
CA GLY A 71 -5.58 -18.23 19.95
C GLY A 71 -4.79 -17.54 21.04
N SER A 72 -4.16 -18.34 21.88
CA SER A 72 -3.41 -17.86 23.03
C SER A 72 -1.91 -18.18 22.96
N LEU A 73 -1.47 -18.82 21.88
CA LEU A 73 -0.08 -19.26 21.78
C LEU A 73 0.79 -18.11 21.27
N SER A 74 1.74 -17.69 22.10
CA SER A 74 2.75 -16.72 21.68
C SER A 74 3.84 -17.38 20.81
N PRO A 75 4.53 -16.61 19.95
CA PRO A 75 5.70 -17.12 19.22
C PRO A 75 6.77 -17.71 20.12
N GLU A 76 6.94 -17.14 21.31
CA GLU A 76 7.85 -17.64 22.33
C GLU A 76 7.46 -19.06 22.80
N GLU A 77 6.19 -19.29 23.07
CA GLU A 77 5.69 -20.61 23.45
C GLU A 77 5.81 -21.62 22.30
N LEU A 78 5.50 -21.16 21.05
CA LEU A 78 5.65 -22.01 19.88
C LEU A 78 7.11 -22.38 19.63
N SER A 79 8.05 -21.44 19.78
CA SER A 79 9.49 -21.69 19.57
C SER A 79 10.07 -22.72 20.52
N ARG A 80 9.49 -22.86 21.73
CA ARG A 80 9.92 -23.80 22.77
C ARG A 80 9.29 -25.19 22.62
N ARG A 81 8.25 -25.35 21.80
CA ARG A 81 7.57 -26.62 21.63
C ARG A 81 8.41 -27.59 20.80
N PRO A 82 8.49 -28.87 21.22
CA PRO A 82 9.13 -29.90 20.43
C PRO A 82 8.35 -30.11 19.13
N ARG A 83 9.05 -30.31 18.05
CA ARG A 83 8.46 -30.61 16.73
C ARG A 83 7.74 -31.94 16.80
N GLY A 84 6.43 -31.96 16.65
CA GLY A 84 5.60 -33.16 16.52
C GLY A 84 5.59 -33.70 15.08
N ALA A 85 4.84 -34.77 14.85
CA ALA A 85 4.60 -35.33 13.52
C ALA A 85 3.89 -34.30 12.58
N ASP A 86 3.07 -33.41 13.16
CA ASP A 86 2.42 -32.29 12.49
C ASP A 86 3.01 -30.99 13.03
N PRO A 87 3.94 -30.36 12.31
CA PRO A 87 4.52 -29.08 12.74
C PRO A 87 3.44 -28.03 12.95
N GLU A 88 3.52 -27.38 14.10
CA GLU A 88 2.61 -26.29 14.44
C GLU A 88 3.05 -24.98 13.76
N VAL A 89 2.07 -24.15 13.40
CA VAL A 89 2.30 -22.90 12.65
C VAL A 89 1.32 -21.83 13.09
N ILE A 90 1.77 -20.59 13.09
CA ILE A 90 0.90 -19.42 13.17
C ILE A 90 0.70 -18.92 11.75
N ILE A 91 -0.51 -18.60 11.37
CA ILE A 91 -0.84 -18.04 10.07
C ILE A 91 -1.36 -16.62 10.22
N SER A 92 -1.25 -15.81 9.17
CA SER A 92 -1.92 -14.52 9.15
C SER A 92 -3.43 -14.67 8.95
N LYS A 93 -4.17 -13.69 9.39
CA LYS A 93 -5.63 -13.61 9.26
C LYS A 93 -6.09 -13.84 7.82
N GLU A 94 -5.37 -13.29 6.85
CA GLU A 94 -5.67 -13.40 5.42
C GLU A 94 -5.66 -14.86 4.95
N VAL A 95 -4.68 -15.65 5.40
CA VAL A 95 -4.62 -17.09 5.10
C VAL A 95 -5.84 -17.80 5.67
N GLY A 96 -6.20 -17.47 6.91
CA GLY A 96 -7.39 -18.04 7.55
C GLY A 96 -8.67 -17.75 6.80
N GLU A 97 -8.87 -16.51 6.37
CA GLU A 97 -10.06 -16.07 5.64
C GLU A 97 -10.17 -16.68 4.23
N ILE A 98 -9.04 -16.97 3.58
CA ILE A 98 -9.03 -17.63 2.26
C ILE A 98 -9.43 -19.10 2.40
N TYR A 99 -8.83 -19.81 3.34
CA TYR A 99 -9.03 -21.25 3.43
C TYR A 99 -10.28 -21.66 4.19
N TRP A 100 -10.68 -20.87 5.20
CA TRP A 100 -11.80 -21.19 6.07
C TRP A 100 -12.67 -19.94 6.31
N PRO A 101 -13.30 -19.41 5.26
CA PRO A 101 -14.06 -18.16 5.35
C PRO A 101 -15.19 -18.27 6.40
N GLY A 102 -15.17 -17.37 7.37
CA GLY A 102 -16.16 -17.35 8.45
C GLY A 102 -16.02 -18.43 9.52
N GLU A 103 -14.95 -19.23 9.50
CA GLU A 103 -14.67 -20.24 10.49
C GLU A 103 -13.33 -19.99 11.19
N SER A 104 -13.16 -20.46 12.41
CA SER A 104 -11.85 -20.44 13.08
C SER A 104 -10.87 -21.36 12.37
N ALA A 105 -9.66 -20.85 12.14
CA ALA A 105 -8.58 -21.63 11.56
C ALA A 105 -7.84 -22.50 12.58
N ILE A 106 -8.04 -22.26 13.89
CA ILE A 106 -7.33 -22.96 14.97
C ILE A 106 -7.62 -24.45 14.94
N GLY A 107 -6.57 -25.24 15.04
CA GLY A 107 -6.64 -26.70 15.02
C GLY A 107 -6.80 -27.32 13.64
N LYS A 108 -7.08 -26.53 12.63
CA LYS A 108 -7.17 -26.99 11.24
C LYS A 108 -5.79 -27.30 10.68
N ARG A 109 -5.76 -28.15 9.65
CA ARG A 109 -4.54 -28.62 9.02
C ARG A 109 -4.57 -28.26 7.54
N PHE A 110 -3.42 -27.95 7.00
CA PHE A 110 -3.23 -27.78 5.56
C PHE A 110 -2.01 -28.56 5.09
N LEU A 111 -2.04 -28.96 3.83
CA LEU A 111 -0.94 -29.64 3.17
C LEU A 111 0.16 -28.62 2.86
N TYR A 112 1.35 -28.87 3.38
CA TYR A 112 2.50 -27.99 3.19
C TYR A 112 3.37 -28.42 2.01
N LYS A 113 3.63 -29.71 1.89
CA LYS A 113 4.51 -30.25 0.85
C LYS A 113 4.13 -31.69 0.53
N VAL A 114 4.22 -32.03 -0.75
CA VAL A 114 4.20 -33.43 -1.22
C VAL A 114 5.62 -33.78 -1.66
N ASN A 115 6.15 -34.88 -1.15
CA ASN A 115 7.40 -35.41 -1.68
C ASN A 115 7.08 -36.16 -2.96
N GLU A 116 7.52 -35.63 -4.10
CA GLU A 116 7.23 -36.20 -5.43
C GLU A 116 7.86 -37.60 -5.62
N GLU A 117 8.94 -37.91 -4.90
CA GLU A 117 9.63 -39.21 -5.03
C GLU A 117 8.97 -40.30 -4.18
N THR A 118 8.55 -39.99 -2.98
CA THR A 118 7.98 -40.97 -2.03
C THR A 118 6.46 -40.93 -1.93
N GLY A 119 5.83 -39.88 -2.43
CA GLY A 119 4.40 -39.61 -2.24
C GLY A 119 4.03 -39.17 -0.82
N ASP A 120 5.01 -38.99 0.06
CA ASP A 120 4.76 -38.58 1.44
C ASP A 120 4.27 -37.14 1.49
N THR A 121 3.27 -36.89 2.35
CA THR A 121 2.67 -35.59 2.55
C THR A 121 3.10 -35.00 3.89
N LEU A 122 3.53 -33.75 3.88
CA LEU A 122 3.82 -32.97 5.07
C LEU A 122 2.66 -32.02 5.37
N TRP A 123 2.11 -32.14 6.56
CA TRP A 123 1.00 -31.32 7.03
C TRP A 123 1.49 -30.33 8.07
N ARG A 124 0.83 -29.18 8.14
CA ARG A 124 1.00 -28.22 9.24
C ARG A 124 -0.34 -27.99 9.92
N ARG A 125 -0.29 -27.80 11.24
CA ARG A 125 -1.45 -27.53 12.07
C ARG A 125 -1.43 -26.08 12.54
N VAL A 126 -2.53 -25.37 12.34
CA VAL A 126 -2.70 -23.99 12.80
C VAL A 126 -2.94 -23.96 14.30
N VAL A 127 -2.14 -23.22 15.04
CA VAL A 127 -2.24 -23.09 16.50
C VAL A 127 -2.64 -21.69 16.94
N ALA A 128 -2.36 -20.68 16.12
CA ALA A 128 -2.82 -19.32 16.34
C ALA A 128 -2.95 -18.57 15.00
N VAL A 129 -3.70 -17.50 15.02
CA VAL A 129 -3.86 -16.57 13.90
C VAL A 129 -3.30 -15.22 14.32
N ALA A 130 -2.35 -14.71 13.57
CA ALA A 130 -1.76 -13.39 13.77
C ALA A 130 -2.52 -12.32 13.00
N ASP A 131 -2.41 -11.07 13.45
CA ASP A 131 -2.88 -9.93 12.68
C ASP A 131 -2.14 -9.84 11.36
N GLY A 132 -2.81 -9.26 10.36
CA GLY A 132 -2.24 -9.08 9.04
C GLY A 132 -1.03 -8.16 9.06
N VAL A 133 -0.02 -8.50 8.27
CA VAL A 133 1.23 -7.75 8.16
C VAL A 133 1.26 -6.99 6.85
N ARG A 134 1.48 -5.69 6.93
CA ARG A 134 1.68 -4.86 5.76
C ARG A 134 3.08 -5.05 5.22
N TRP A 135 3.16 -5.69 4.06
CA TRP A 135 4.45 -5.97 3.43
C TRP A 135 5.08 -4.75 2.75
N GLN A 136 4.27 -4.00 2.03
CA GLN A 136 4.65 -2.78 1.30
C GLN A 136 3.58 -1.72 1.48
N SER A 137 3.90 -0.45 1.19
CA SER A 137 2.94 0.65 1.36
C SER A 137 1.68 0.51 0.49
N MET A 138 1.82 -0.14 -0.67
CA MET A 138 0.72 -0.38 -1.62
C MET A 138 -0.14 -1.59 -1.25
N ILE A 139 0.35 -2.50 -0.42
CA ILE A 139 -0.29 -3.74 -0.04
C ILE A 139 -0.69 -3.63 1.43
N ARG A 140 -1.97 -3.87 1.75
CA ARG A 140 -2.45 -3.74 3.13
C ARG A 140 -2.03 -4.89 4.01
N SER A 141 -2.12 -6.11 3.49
CA SER A 141 -1.75 -7.32 4.20
C SER A 141 -1.13 -8.33 3.26
N ALA A 142 -0.32 -9.20 3.79
CA ALA A 142 0.24 -10.33 3.05
C ALA A 142 -0.22 -11.64 3.67
N CYS A 143 -0.34 -12.67 2.86
CA CYS A 143 -0.48 -14.03 3.34
C CYS A 143 0.85 -14.47 3.95
N VAL A 144 0.87 -14.70 5.26
CA VAL A 144 2.08 -15.05 6.00
C VAL A 144 1.87 -16.33 6.81
N SER A 145 2.88 -17.17 6.80
CA SER A 145 3.01 -18.34 7.66
C SER A 145 4.23 -18.16 8.55
N TYR A 146 4.07 -18.33 9.85
CA TYR A 146 5.14 -18.23 10.82
C TYR A 146 5.40 -19.62 11.40
N ARG A 147 6.62 -20.11 11.19
CA ARG A 147 7.01 -21.46 11.63
C ARG A 147 8.13 -21.42 12.64
N THR A 148 8.17 -22.44 13.48
CA THR A 148 9.33 -22.70 14.33
C THR A 148 10.51 -23.18 13.50
N VAL A 149 11.68 -22.67 13.79
CA VAL A 149 12.94 -23.15 13.21
C VAL A 149 13.60 -24.09 14.20
N ASN A 150 13.85 -25.31 13.74
CA ASN A 150 14.72 -26.21 14.46
C ASN A 150 16.14 -26.02 13.93
N ASP A 151 17.09 -25.67 14.75
CA ASP A 151 18.51 -25.50 14.38
C ASP A 151 19.09 -26.70 13.61
N LYS A 152 18.48 -27.88 13.81
CA LYS A 152 18.92 -29.12 13.15
C LYS A 152 18.48 -29.26 11.70
N ASP A 153 17.47 -28.50 11.26
CA ASP A 153 16.99 -28.54 9.87
C ASP A 153 17.61 -27.49 8.98
N ASN A 154 18.34 -26.54 9.52
CA ASN A 154 19.09 -25.54 8.76
C ASN A 154 20.40 -26.17 8.24
N HIS A 155 20.27 -27.02 7.24
CA HIS A 155 21.41 -27.62 6.52
C HIS A 155 22.11 -26.63 5.59
N PHE A 156 21.56 -25.43 5.43
CA PHE A 156 22.23 -24.38 4.68
C PHE A 156 23.15 -23.60 5.63
N PRO A 157 24.46 -23.56 5.35
CA PRO A 157 25.36 -22.67 6.08
C PRO A 157 24.87 -21.25 5.81
N LEU A 158 24.19 -20.66 6.78
CA LEU A 158 23.72 -19.28 6.68
C LEU A 158 24.95 -18.39 6.55
N ARG A 159 25.04 -17.70 5.41
CA ARG A 159 26.12 -16.76 5.12
C ARG A 159 25.85 -15.39 5.71
N THR A 160 24.56 -15.09 5.90
CA THR A 160 24.07 -13.79 6.42
C THR A 160 23.02 -14.02 7.48
N TYR A 161 23.02 -13.18 8.49
CA TYR A 161 21.96 -13.07 9.49
C TYR A 161 21.41 -11.66 9.42
N ASN A 162 20.11 -11.54 9.36
CA ASN A 162 19.42 -10.26 9.42
C ASN A 162 18.87 -10.10 10.84
N VAL A 163 19.29 -9.06 11.52
CA VAL A 163 18.81 -8.70 12.85
C VAL A 163 18.00 -7.43 12.76
N VAL A 164 16.76 -7.50 13.22
CA VAL A 164 15.89 -6.32 13.33
C VAL A 164 15.90 -5.85 14.77
N ILE A 165 16.12 -4.57 14.97
CA ILE A 165 16.24 -3.93 16.28
C ILE A 165 15.14 -2.89 16.40
N ARG A 166 14.34 -2.97 17.46
CA ARG A 166 13.37 -1.96 17.85
C ARG A 166 14.01 -1.09 18.94
N LEU A 167 14.10 0.20 18.67
CA LEU A 167 14.63 1.16 19.63
C LEU A 167 13.54 1.63 20.58
N ARG A 168 13.94 2.01 21.78
CA ARG A 168 13.05 2.67 22.73
C ARG A 168 12.64 4.04 22.23
N ASP A 169 11.50 4.51 22.71
CA ASP A 169 10.99 5.84 22.37
C ASP A 169 12.00 6.93 22.78
N GLY A 170 12.19 7.90 21.89
CA GLY A 170 13.07 9.05 22.11
C GLY A 170 14.55 8.83 21.76
N ILE A 171 14.96 7.63 21.36
CA ILE A 171 16.32 7.36 20.87
C ILE A 171 16.43 7.82 19.41
N ASP A 172 17.48 8.62 19.13
CA ASP A 172 17.78 9.00 17.74
C ASP A 172 18.40 7.82 17.00
N LYS A 173 17.73 7.43 15.90
CA LYS A 173 18.15 6.28 15.08
C LYS A 173 19.47 6.51 14.37
N ALA A 174 19.80 7.75 13.99
CA ALA A 174 21.05 8.04 13.30
C ALA A 174 22.25 7.94 14.27
N ASP A 175 22.09 8.45 15.47
CA ASP A 175 23.11 8.32 16.52
C ASP A 175 23.33 6.87 16.92
N PHE A 176 22.25 6.10 17.05
CA PHE A 176 22.33 4.67 17.32
C PHE A 176 23.05 3.89 16.21
N ILE A 177 22.72 4.13 14.94
CA ILE A 177 23.38 3.52 13.79
C ILE A 177 24.86 3.87 13.75
N ASN A 178 25.21 5.13 13.97
CA ASN A 178 26.60 5.59 14.01
C ASN A 178 27.37 4.92 15.16
N GLY A 179 26.76 4.77 16.32
CA GLY A 179 27.30 4.04 17.45
C GLY A 179 27.60 2.57 17.16
N LEU A 180 26.63 1.88 16.51
CA LEU A 180 26.81 0.49 16.07
C LEU A 180 27.95 0.37 15.05
N LEU A 181 28.01 1.27 14.06
CA LEU A 181 29.07 1.28 13.05
C LEU A 181 30.46 1.56 13.67
N ALA A 182 30.53 2.46 14.63
CA ALA A 182 31.79 2.77 15.34
C ALA A 182 32.32 1.57 16.15
N SER A 183 31.40 0.77 16.72
CA SER A 183 31.75 -0.43 17.50
C SER A 183 31.76 -1.72 16.66
N ALA A 184 31.52 -1.65 15.33
CA ALA A 184 31.39 -2.81 14.46
C ALA A 184 32.57 -3.79 14.55
N GLN A 185 33.77 -3.29 14.57
CA GLN A 185 35.00 -4.10 14.59
C GLN A 185 35.26 -4.76 15.95
N SER A 186 34.95 -4.07 17.04
CA SER A 186 35.20 -4.55 18.42
C SER A 186 34.07 -5.45 18.91
N ASP A 187 32.83 -5.07 18.61
CA ASP A 187 31.67 -5.58 19.28
C ASP A 187 30.92 -6.66 18.47
N PHE A 188 30.92 -6.54 17.14
CA PHE A 188 30.15 -7.38 16.24
C PHE A 188 30.99 -8.27 15.35
N ARG A 189 32.27 -8.44 15.67
CA ARG A 189 33.14 -9.40 15.01
C ARG A 189 33.32 -10.63 15.90
N VAL A 190 32.73 -11.76 15.50
CA VAL A 190 32.85 -13.03 16.21
C VAL A 190 33.22 -14.14 15.24
N GLY A 191 34.50 -14.55 15.28
CA GLY A 191 35.03 -15.51 14.30
C GLY A 191 35.04 -14.94 12.89
N ASN A 192 34.35 -15.61 11.97
CA ASN A 192 34.19 -15.18 10.58
C ASN A 192 32.96 -14.26 10.36
N PHE A 193 32.16 -14.05 11.39
CA PHE A 193 31.02 -13.15 11.30
C PHE A 193 31.47 -11.71 11.59
N TYR A 194 30.95 -10.78 10.84
CA TYR A 194 31.17 -9.35 11.01
C TYR A 194 29.91 -8.58 10.61
N LEU A 195 29.75 -7.40 11.15
CA LEU A 195 28.68 -6.49 10.77
C LEU A 195 28.91 -6.00 9.33
N ASN A 196 28.03 -6.38 8.44
CA ASN A 196 28.12 -6.02 7.02
C ASN A 196 27.51 -4.65 6.74
N THR A 197 26.27 -4.44 7.20
CA THR A 197 25.53 -3.20 6.98
C THR A 197 24.55 -2.96 8.11
N VAL A 198 24.28 -1.69 8.39
CA VAL A 198 23.22 -1.23 9.28
C VAL A 198 22.46 -0.14 8.54
N GLY A 199 21.16 -0.14 8.65
CA GLY A 199 20.32 0.88 8.05
C GLY A 199 19.01 1.04 8.81
N ALA A 200 18.38 2.18 8.64
CA ALA A 200 17.06 2.41 9.19
C ALA A 200 16.00 1.64 8.40
N TYR A 201 14.95 1.19 9.09
CA TYR A 201 13.89 0.37 8.48
C TYR A 201 13.07 1.15 7.44
N ASP A 202 12.87 2.44 7.65
CA ASP A 202 12.23 3.33 6.67
C ASP A 202 13.07 3.51 5.39
N GLU A 203 14.40 3.50 5.50
CA GLU A 203 15.27 3.47 4.32
C GLU A 203 15.16 2.17 3.52
N LEU A 204 15.09 1.03 4.23
CA LEU A 204 14.87 -0.27 3.58
C LEU A 204 13.56 -0.28 2.81
N LEU A 205 12.47 0.17 3.45
CA LEU A 205 11.16 0.26 2.83
C LEU A 205 11.19 1.18 1.61
N PHE A 206 11.78 2.37 1.74
CA PHE A 206 11.93 3.31 0.63
C PHE A 206 12.69 2.69 -0.56
N LYS A 207 13.84 2.04 -0.31
CA LYS A 207 14.62 1.37 -1.36
C LYS A 207 13.84 0.25 -2.04
N THR A 208 13.04 -0.48 -1.26
CA THR A 208 12.18 -1.54 -1.78
C THR A 208 11.09 -0.97 -2.69
N GLU A 209 10.41 0.07 -2.26
CA GLU A 209 9.40 0.75 -3.06
C GLU A 209 9.97 1.39 -4.33
N ASP A 210 11.16 1.98 -4.23
CA ASP A 210 11.84 2.58 -5.37
C ASP A 210 12.25 1.52 -6.40
N SER A 211 12.82 0.39 -5.94
CA SER A 211 13.19 -0.72 -6.82
C SER A 211 12.00 -1.37 -7.52
N ASN A 212 10.82 -1.34 -6.89
CA ASN A 212 9.56 -1.80 -7.47
C ASN A 212 8.86 -0.74 -8.34
N GLY A 213 9.48 0.43 -8.54
CA GLY A 213 8.95 1.50 -9.38
C GLY A 213 7.77 2.27 -8.77
N VAL A 214 7.48 2.10 -7.48
CA VAL A 214 6.36 2.76 -6.80
C VAL A 214 6.51 4.27 -6.82
N HIS A 215 7.70 4.77 -6.52
CA HIS A 215 7.98 6.21 -6.53
C HIS A 215 7.94 6.78 -7.94
N ALA A 216 8.51 6.07 -8.93
CA ALA A 216 8.46 6.47 -10.33
C ALA A 216 7.01 6.50 -10.85
N GLY A 217 6.21 5.49 -10.55
CA GLY A 217 4.78 5.44 -10.90
C GLY A 217 3.97 6.56 -10.27
N ARG A 218 4.22 6.85 -8.99
CA ARG A 218 3.57 7.96 -8.27
C ARG A 218 3.93 9.31 -8.88
N MET A 219 5.22 9.52 -9.17
CA MET A 219 5.68 10.76 -9.81
C MET A 219 5.09 10.94 -11.21
N LEU A 220 5.04 9.85 -12.00
CA LEU A 220 4.39 9.87 -13.32
C LEU A 220 2.91 10.27 -13.21
N ASN A 221 2.17 9.71 -12.26
CA ASN A 221 0.78 10.07 -12.04
C ASN A 221 0.60 11.55 -11.66
N TYR A 222 1.48 12.12 -10.82
CA TYR A 222 1.43 13.54 -10.49
C TYR A 222 1.73 14.42 -11.71
N VAL A 223 2.72 14.06 -12.51
CA VAL A 223 3.05 14.81 -13.74
C VAL A 223 1.89 14.77 -14.72
N LEU A 224 1.27 13.60 -14.92
CA LEU A 224 0.10 13.47 -15.80
C LEU A 224 -1.11 14.26 -15.26
N ALA A 225 -1.39 14.17 -13.97
CA ALA A 225 -2.47 14.91 -13.34
C ALA A 225 -2.28 16.42 -13.50
N PHE A 226 -1.06 16.93 -13.29
CA PHE A 226 -0.72 18.34 -13.48
C PHE A 226 -0.83 18.76 -14.94
N PHE A 227 -0.35 17.93 -15.86
CA PHE A 227 -0.49 18.18 -17.30
C PHE A 227 -1.96 18.29 -17.72
N PHE A 228 -2.79 17.34 -17.32
CA PHE A 228 -4.23 17.40 -17.62
C PHE A 228 -4.93 18.58 -16.96
N PHE A 229 -4.55 18.92 -15.73
CA PHE A 229 -5.06 20.09 -15.03
C PHE A 229 -4.76 21.39 -15.78
N ILE A 230 -3.53 21.59 -16.26
CA ILE A 230 -3.16 22.75 -17.08
C ILE A 230 -3.98 22.77 -18.37
N ASN A 231 -4.08 21.65 -19.07
CA ASN A 231 -4.87 21.56 -20.30
C ASN A 231 -6.35 21.89 -20.06
N LEU A 232 -6.93 21.42 -18.94
CA LEU A 232 -8.29 21.76 -18.56
C LEU A 232 -8.48 23.27 -18.38
N VAL A 233 -7.58 23.92 -17.65
CA VAL A 233 -7.64 25.37 -17.41
C VAL A 233 -7.47 26.14 -18.72
N LEU A 234 -6.47 25.81 -19.53
CA LEU A 234 -6.22 26.49 -20.82
C LEU A 234 -7.38 26.29 -21.79
N GLY A 235 -7.91 25.06 -21.89
CA GLY A 235 -9.07 24.77 -22.73
C GLY A 235 -10.31 25.55 -22.28
N THR A 236 -10.55 25.60 -20.98
CA THR A 236 -11.67 26.36 -20.40
C THR A 236 -11.55 27.86 -20.70
N VAL A 237 -10.38 28.46 -20.43
CA VAL A 237 -10.12 29.88 -20.73
C VAL A 237 -10.32 30.16 -22.20
N GLY A 238 -9.76 29.36 -23.11
CA GLY A 238 -9.86 29.50 -24.55
C GLY A 238 -11.29 29.41 -25.07
N CYS A 239 -12.02 28.39 -24.68
CA CYS A 239 -13.42 28.17 -25.04
C CYS A 239 -14.30 29.36 -24.60
N PHE A 240 -14.20 29.75 -23.33
CA PHE A 240 -15.04 30.83 -22.81
C PHE A 240 -14.62 32.22 -23.34
N TRP A 241 -13.34 32.41 -23.66
CA TRP A 241 -12.91 33.64 -24.34
C TRP A 241 -13.58 33.76 -25.70
N LEU A 242 -13.58 32.72 -26.53
CA LEU A 242 -14.23 32.70 -27.83
C LEU A 242 -15.74 32.83 -27.73
N GLN A 243 -16.35 32.14 -26.78
CA GLN A 243 -17.81 32.17 -26.54
C GLN A 243 -18.27 33.57 -26.10
N THR A 244 -17.55 34.19 -25.19
CA THR A 244 -17.91 35.54 -24.71
C THR A 244 -17.75 36.58 -25.81
N ARG A 245 -16.74 36.48 -26.71
CA ARG A 245 -16.61 37.34 -27.86
C ARG A 245 -17.80 37.27 -28.83
N LYS A 246 -18.30 36.06 -29.10
CA LYS A 246 -19.47 35.87 -29.97
C LYS A 246 -20.78 36.38 -29.36
N ARG A 247 -20.82 36.61 -28.05
CA ARG A 247 -22.02 37.06 -27.32
C ARG A 247 -21.95 38.51 -26.84
N VAL A 248 -21.00 39.31 -27.35
CA VAL A 248 -20.81 40.73 -26.96
C VAL A 248 -22.09 41.54 -27.17
N GLU A 249 -22.77 41.34 -28.29
CA GLU A 249 -24.04 42.04 -28.61
C GLU A 249 -25.14 41.64 -27.61
N GLU A 250 -25.33 40.36 -27.32
CA GLU A 250 -26.29 39.86 -26.35
C GLU A 250 -26.03 40.46 -24.95
N ILE A 251 -24.76 40.52 -24.55
CA ILE A 251 -24.34 41.10 -23.28
C ILE A 251 -24.60 42.62 -23.28
N GLY A 252 -24.33 43.30 -24.41
CA GLY A 252 -24.62 44.72 -24.62
C GLY A 252 -26.09 45.07 -24.45
N VAL A 253 -26.98 44.28 -25.11
CA VAL A 253 -28.45 44.40 -24.97
C VAL A 253 -28.89 44.22 -23.53
N ARG A 254 -28.43 43.17 -22.84
CA ARG A 254 -28.79 42.95 -21.45
C ARG A 254 -28.33 44.08 -20.52
N ARG A 255 -27.18 44.70 -20.83
CA ARG A 255 -26.70 45.86 -20.07
C ARG A 255 -27.49 47.11 -20.34
N SER A 256 -27.98 47.34 -21.56
CA SER A 256 -28.87 48.47 -21.89
C SER A 256 -30.19 48.39 -21.13
N PHE A 257 -30.68 47.16 -20.86
CA PHE A 257 -31.85 46.91 -19.99
C PHE A 257 -31.53 46.92 -18.48
N GLY A 258 -30.34 47.41 -18.09
CA GLY A 258 -30.00 47.64 -16.65
C GLY A 258 -29.39 46.41 -15.93
N ALA A 259 -28.94 45.38 -16.62
CA ALA A 259 -28.30 44.24 -15.97
C ALA A 259 -26.98 44.68 -15.29
N ARG A 260 -26.84 44.37 -14.00
CA ARG A 260 -25.63 44.61 -13.22
C ARG A 260 -24.49 43.72 -13.71
N ARG A 261 -23.24 44.20 -13.69
CA ARG A 261 -22.03 43.45 -14.11
C ARG A 261 -21.93 42.09 -13.40
N GLY A 262 -22.16 42.03 -12.07
CA GLY A 262 -22.12 40.80 -11.31
C GLY A 262 -23.16 39.76 -11.77
N ARG A 263 -24.35 40.20 -12.24
CA ARG A 263 -25.36 39.30 -12.79
C ARG A 263 -24.93 38.63 -14.08
N ILE A 264 -24.20 39.40 -14.96
CA ILE A 264 -23.67 38.88 -16.21
C ILE A 264 -22.54 37.86 -15.93
N VAL A 265 -21.60 38.21 -15.04
CA VAL A 265 -20.52 37.29 -14.62
C VAL A 265 -21.10 36.02 -14.02
N GLY A 266 -22.06 36.14 -13.09
CA GLY A 266 -22.73 35.01 -12.48
C GLY A 266 -23.43 34.10 -13.50
N MET A 267 -24.09 34.68 -14.50
CA MET A 267 -24.74 33.92 -15.57
C MET A 267 -23.72 33.13 -16.42
N LEU A 268 -22.61 33.75 -16.82
CA LEU A 268 -21.56 33.08 -17.62
C LEU A 268 -20.87 31.97 -16.83
N VAL A 269 -20.58 32.21 -15.55
CA VAL A 269 -20.00 31.19 -14.65
C VAL A 269 -21.00 30.05 -14.42
N ALA A 270 -22.28 30.33 -14.21
CA ALA A 270 -23.28 29.29 -14.05
C ALA A 270 -23.44 28.41 -15.28
N GLU A 271 -23.40 29.02 -16.47
CA GLU A 271 -23.43 28.30 -17.75
C GLU A 271 -22.22 27.37 -17.89
N SER A 272 -21.00 27.86 -17.56
CA SER A 272 -19.78 27.05 -17.58
C SER A 272 -19.81 25.89 -16.60
N LEU A 273 -20.30 26.13 -15.40
CA LEU A 273 -20.46 25.09 -14.39
C LEU A 273 -21.47 24.01 -14.80
N THR A 274 -22.58 24.41 -15.46
CA THR A 274 -23.58 23.46 -15.97
C THR A 274 -22.95 22.56 -17.03
N LEU A 275 -22.23 23.12 -18.01
CA LEU A 275 -21.53 22.34 -19.02
C LEU A 275 -20.47 21.42 -18.45
N ALA A 276 -19.70 21.92 -17.50
CA ALA A 276 -18.68 21.13 -16.82
C ALA A 276 -19.28 19.98 -15.99
N THR A 277 -20.41 20.22 -15.34
CA THR A 277 -21.13 19.17 -14.59
C THR A 277 -21.61 18.05 -15.52
N VAL A 278 -22.20 18.40 -16.67
CA VAL A 278 -22.63 17.40 -17.66
C VAL A 278 -21.43 16.60 -18.17
N ALA A 279 -20.34 17.28 -18.52
CA ALA A 279 -19.10 16.62 -18.98
C ALA A 279 -18.49 15.72 -17.88
N PHE A 280 -18.50 16.17 -16.63
CA PHE A 280 -18.05 15.37 -15.48
C PHE A 280 -18.87 14.10 -15.33
N ILE A 281 -20.20 14.20 -15.34
CA ILE A 281 -21.08 13.02 -15.17
C ILE A 281 -20.80 11.99 -16.27
N ILE A 282 -20.63 12.43 -17.53
CA ILE A 282 -20.31 11.51 -18.62
C ILE A 282 -18.96 10.85 -18.41
N GLY A 283 -17.93 11.63 -18.03
CA GLY A 283 -16.60 11.12 -17.74
C GLY A 283 -16.56 10.16 -16.56
N ASP A 284 -17.27 10.51 -15.49
CA ASP A 284 -17.34 9.69 -14.26
C ASP A 284 -18.07 8.35 -14.51
N LEU A 285 -19.12 8.33 -15.35
CA LEU A 285 -19.79 7.09 -15.76
C LEU A 285 -18.87 6.20 -16.60
N ILE A 286 -18.07 6.76 -17.51
CA ILE A 286 -17.06 6.00 -18.26
C ILE A 286 -16.00 5.43 -17.32
N TYR A 287 -15.53 6.25 -16.39
CA TYR A 287 -14.57 5.81 -15.38
C TYR A 287 -15.14 4.72 -14.47
N LEU A 288 -16.40 4.85 -14.03
CA LEU A 288 -17.10 3.85 -13.24
C LEU A 288 -17.15 2.50 -13.98
N GLN A 289 -17.48 2.52 -15.27
CA GLN A 289 -17.54 1.29 -16.08
C GLN A 289 -16.18 0.63 -16.20
N TRP A 290 -15.11 1.44 -16.40
CA TRP A 290 -13.73 0.94 -16.40
C TRP A 290 -13.32 0.41 -15.03
N ALA A 291 -13.63 1.12 -13.96
CA ALA A 291 -13.30 0.74 -12.59
C ALA A 291 -14.00 -0.57 -12.17
N LEU A 292 -15.26 -0.75 -12.55
CA LEU A 292 -15.99 -2.01 -12.29
C LEU A 292 -15.43 -3.20 -13.08
N LYS A 293 -14.88 -2.95 -14.25
CA LYS A 293 -14.32 -4.02 -15.09
C LYS A 293 -12.89 -4.40 -14.75
N TYR A 294 -12.06 -3.40 -14.41
CA TYR A 294 -10.62 -3.58 -14.25
C TYR A 294 -10.09 -3.10 -12.88
N GLY A 295 -10.74 -2.14 -12.26
CA GLY A 295 -10.26 -1.54 -11.02
C GLY A 295 -10.55 -2.37 -9.78
N LEU A 296 -11.50 -3.30 -9.86
CA LEU A 296 -11.78 -4.29 -8.81
C LEU A 296 -10.94 -5.55 -8.97
N ASP A 297 -10.39 -5.75 -10.17
CA ASP A 297 -9.47 -6.83 -10.44
C ASP A 297 -8.06 -6.37 -10.04
N ASN A 298 -7.75 -6.51 -8.77
CA ASN A 298 -6.48 -6.05 -8.16
C ASN A 298 -5.28 -6.88 -8.59
N GLY A 299 -5.34 -7.56 -9.74
CA GLY A 299 -4.32 -8.51 -10.12
C GLY A 299 -4.19 -9.64 -9.10
N ALA A 300 -5.26 -9.92 -8.37
CA ALA A 300 -5.42 -11.16 -7.64
C ALA A 300 -5.55 -12.30 -8.66
N ASP A 301 -4.53 -12.44 -9.50
CA ASP A 301 -4.20 -13.75 -10.00
C ASP A 301 -4.15 -14.62 -8.78
N ASN A 302 -4.93 -15.70 -8.75
CA ASN A 302 -5.00 -16.67 -7.68
C ASN A 302 -3.62 -17.24 -7.27
N ASN A 303 -2.58 -16.77 -7.87
CA ASN A 303 -1.16 -17.09 -7.69
C ASN A 303 -0.38 -15.92 -7.08
N SER A 304 -1.03 -14.80 -6.78
CA SER A 304 -0.37 -13.64 -6.20
C SER A 304 -0.16 -13.87 -4.69
N MET A 305 1.06 -13.65 -4.27
CA MET A 305 1.51 -13.70 -2.87
C MET A 305 0.82 -12.64 -1.99
N TYR A 306 0.15 -11.71 -2.61
CA TYR A 306 -0.46 -10.56 -2.01
C TYR A 306 -1.97 -10.65 -2.19
N PHE A 307 -2.63 -11.24 -1.20
CA PHE A 307 -4.08 -11.25 -1.15
C PHE A 307 -4.56 -10.11 -0.27
N GLU A 308 -5.28 -9.17 -0.87
CA GLU A 308 -5.86 -8.07 -0.12
C GLU A 308 -7.30 -8.42 0.30
N VAL A 309 -7.44 -9.04 1.45
CA VAL A 309 -8.76 -9.38 2.02
C VAL A 309 -9.51 -8.14 2.48
N HIS A 310 -8.80 -7.11 2.95
CA HIS A 310 -9.35 -5.84 3.42
C HIS A 310 -8.71 -4.64 2.75
N ASN A 311 -8.75 -4.64 1.46
CA ASN A 311 -8.39 -3.53 0.66
C ASN A 311 -9.53 -2.47 0.72
N TRP A 312 -9.17 -1.18 0.56
CA TRP A 312 -10.18 -0.13 0.43
C TRP A 312 -11.11 -0.33 -0.77
N VAL A 313 -10.79 -1.23 -1.69
CA VAL A 313 -11.63 -1.73 -2.78
C VAL A 313 -12.79 -2.58 -2.24
N SER A 314 -12.70 -3.16 -1.04
CA SER A 314 -13.85 -3.81 -0.40
C SER A 314 -14.96 -2.81 -0.07
N SER A 315 -14.60 -1.53 0.11
CA SER A 315 -15.50 -0.39 0.22
C SER A 315 -15.53 0.45 -1.07
N PHE A 316 -15.46 -0.19 -2.24
CA PHE A 316 -15.43 0.48 -3.54
C PHE A 316 -16.46 1.60 -3.71
N PRO A 317 -17.75 1.41 -3.36
CA PRO A 317 -18.73 2.48 -3.52
C PRO A 317 -18.38 3.73 -2.71
N GLU A 318 -17.96 3.56 -1.48
CA GLU A 318 -17.57 4.66 -0.59
C GLU A 318 -16.34 5.39 -1.15
N HIS A 319 -15.33 4.64 -1.52
CA HIS A 319 -14.11 5.19 -2.12
C HIS A 319 -14.40 5.93 -3.41
N PHE A 320 -15.18 5.31 -4.32
CA PHE A 320 -15.55 5.92 -5.60
C PHE A 320 -16.28 7.25 -5.38
N ILE A 321 -17.26 7.31 -4.49
CA ILE A 321 -17.99 8.53 -4.18
C ILE A 321 -17.07 9.63 -3.64
N ILE A 322 -16.18 9.28 -2.70
CA ILE A 322 -15.25 10.27 -2.10
C ILE A 322 -14.30 10.83 -3.17
N VAL A 323 -13.70 9.96 -3.98
CA VAL A 323 -12.75 10.38 -5.04
C VAL A 323 -13.46 11.21 -6.10
N SER A 324 -14.63 10.75 -6.58
CA SER A 324 -15.44 11.50 -7.56
C SER A 324 -15.86 12.86 -7.02
N ALA A 325 -16.22 12.96 -5.74
CA ALA A 325 -16.55 14.25 -5.12
C ALA A 325 -15.35 15.21 -5.06
N ILE A 326 -14.16 14.70 -4.71
CA ILE A 326 -12.92 15.49 -4.69
C ILE A 326 -12.58 15.97 -6.11
N VAL A 327 -12.60 15.08 -7.10
CA VAL A 327 -12.31 15.40 -8.49
C VAL A 327 -13.32 16.41 -9.03
N TYR A 328 -14.62 16.23 -8.74
CA TYR A 328 -15.66 17.19 -9.09
C TYR A 328 -15.37 18.58 -8.52
N ALA A 329 -15.04 18.68 -7.24
CA ALA A 329 -14.71 19.94 -6.60
C ALA A 329 -13.50 20.63 -7.26
N VAL A 330 -12.44 19.88 -7.56
CA VAL A 330 -11.24 20.40 -8.24
C VAL A 330 -11.58 20.90 -9.64
N ILE A 331 -12.36 20.15 -10.42
CA ILE A 331 -12.80 20.55 -11.75
C ILE A 331 -13.66 21.83 -11.67
N MET A 332 -14.64 21.89 -10.76
CA MET A 332 -15.51 23.06 -10.63
C MET A 332 -14.72 24.31 -10.23
N LEU A 333 -13.79 24.20 -9.29
CA LEU A 333 -12.89 25.31 -8.93
C LEU A 333 -12.05 25.78 -10.11
N SER A 334 -11.53 24.83 -10.90
CA SER A 334 -10.72 25.13 -12.09
C SER A 334 -11.53 25.83 -13.18
N VAL A 335 -12.77 25.37 -13.40
CA VAL A 335 -13.69 25.99 -14.36
C VAL A 335 -14.07 27.41 -13.92
N VAL A 336 -14.37 27.62 -12.65
CA VAL A 336 -14.62 28.97 -12.11
C VAL A 336 -13.42 29.88 -12.32
N ALA A 337 -12.21 29.41 -11.95
CA ALA A 337 -10.98 30.19 -12.13
C ALA A 337 -10.73 30.53 -13.61
N GLY A 338 -10.91 29.57 -14.52
CA GLY A 338 -10.71 29.74 -15.96
C GLY A 338 -11.75 30.63 -16.63
N THR A 339 -13.00 30.63 -16.14
CA THR A 339 -14.09 31.44 -16.75
C THR A 339 -14.23 32.83 -16.17
N LEU A 340 -13.71 33.07 -14.96
CA LEU A 340 -13.88 34.33 -14.25
C LEU A 340 -13.24 35.51 -15.00
N ILE A 341 -12.02 35.30 -15.53
CA ILE A 341 -11.28 36.37 -16.29
C ILE A 341 -12.05 36.78 -17.56
N PRO A 342 -12.42 35.88 -18.49
CA PRO A 342 -13.17 36.23 -19.67
C PRO A 342 -14.56 36.81 -19.35
N ALA A 343 -15.23 36.29 -18.31
CA ALA A 343 -16.55 36.79 -17.87
C ALA A 343 -16.47 38.24 -17.34
N ILE A 344 -15.46 38.55 -16.53
CA ILE A 344 -15.25 39.92 -16.04
C ILE A 344 -14.97 40.85 -17.21
N ASN A 345 -14.09 40.47 -18.16
CA ASN A 345 -13.75 41.28 -19.32
C ASN A 345 -14.98 41.53 -20.20
N ALA A 346 -15.78 40.48 -20.49
CA ALA A 346 -17.03 40.63 -21.23
C ALA A 346 -18.05 41.55 -20.53
N SER A 347 -18.12 41.49 -19.19
CA SER A 347 -19.01 42.38 -18.42
C SER A 347 -18.62 43.89 -18.45
N ARG A 348 -17.39 44.21 -18.87
CA ARG A 348 -16.87 45.59 -18.95
C ARG A 348 -17.04 46.24 -20.31
N VAL A 349 -17.49 45.51 -21.32
CA VAL A 349 -17.71 46.05 -22.68
C VAL A 349 -18.69 47.26 -22.63
N ASN A 350 -18.35 48.37 -23.31
CA ASN A 350 -19.22 49.50 -23.36
C ASN A 350 -20.44 49.18 -24.25
N VAL A 351 -21.63 49.60 -23.80
CA VAL A 351 -22.90 49.38 -24.52
C VAL A 351 -22.87 50.04 -25.90
N THR A 352 -22.22 51.22 -26.02
CA THR A 352 -22.07 51.97 -27.27
C THR A 352 -21.19 51.25 -28.29
N ASP A 353 -20.12 50.58 -27.86
CA ASP A 353 -19.20 49.85 -28.74
C ASP A 353 -19.81 48.51 -29.18
N ALA A 354 -20.55 47.84 -28.28
CA ALA A 354 -21.24 46.59 -28.58
C ALA A 354 -22.39 46.68 -29.59
N LEU A 355 -22.95 47.87 -29.75
CA LEU A 355 -24.07 48.14 -30.69
C LEU A 355 -23.61 48.88 -31.98
N ARG A 356 -22.33 49.18 -32.11
CA ARG A 356 -21.74 49.96 -33.25
C ARG A 356 -21.00 49.09 -34.27
N ASP A 357 -20.76 47.82 -33.97
CA ASP A 357 -20.07 46.87 -34.85
C ASP A 357 -21.04 46.21 -35.89
N GLU A 358 -21.99 47.00 -36.44
CA GLU A 358 -22.71 46.69 -37.67
C GLU A 358 -22.02 47.36 -38.88
#